data_64e8d7af7b7f9c19eb2f97c8deb1467d
#
_entry.id   64e8d7af7b7f9c19eb2f97c8deb1467d
#
_cell.length_a   1.000
_cell.length_b   1.000
_cell.length_c   1.000
_cell.angle_alpha   90.00
_cell.angle_beta   90.00
_cell.angle_gamma   90.00
#
_symmetry.space_group_name_H-M   'P 1'
#
loop_
_entity.id
_entity.type
_entity.pdbx_description
1 polymer ?
#
loop_
_entity_poly.entity_id
_entity_poly.type
_entity_poly.pdbx_seq_one_letter_code
_entity_poly.pdbx_strand_id
1 'polypeptide(L)'
;MINIRPNVLYSNKIKQQYFPLSTIILISYVTGIFLLCSECLAQERGFAAPVTVSRIVQMDVSQPVKMVGTVFPLRESIVACEVEGLVVEFPVKRGDYVKNGQVLAKLRTKTLEIQLKGAKADKHLALIEYKRAKELYEGEAISHSELDEFETKLVAQEAKVEAIEDNIGKCTITAPFDGRITEEYTEVGQWLDKGDRVVSMLEMDYVKVRVPVPEKYIQNLKVGDECKVSFPALGGMVRDGHIIHIVPQANARGRTFPVYIKLDNKDEMIKSGMFTEATFEIGPLLSATMILKDGVIRRGGRESIFLIVDGKAIEVPVKTGIAHKNLIQIMADVKPGQDVVVRGNERLRNAQNVQITGRIDPDM
;
A
#
# COMPACT_ATOMS: atom_id res chain seq x y z
N MET A 1 43.64 -12.71 -78.44
CA MET A 1 45.09 -12.71 -78.71
C MET A 1 45.73 -13.50 -77.59
N ILE A 2 46.02 -14.81 -77.88
CA ILE A 2 47.33 -15.31 -78.30
C ILE A 2 48.37 -14.94 -77.22
N ASN A 3 48.93 -15.91 -76.39
CA ASN A 3 49.95 -16.92 -76.73
C ASN A 3 50.24 -17.73 -75.40
N ILE A 4 50.11 -19.03 -75.29
CA ILE A 4 50.98 -20.20 -75.80
C ILE A 4 52.39 -20.21 -75.13
N ARG A 5 52.50 -21.13 -74.11
CA ARG A 5 53.52 -22.22 -73.91
C ARG A 5 55.01 -21.85 -73.63
N PRO A 6 55.90 -22.80 -73.17
CA PRO A 6 55.75 -24.22 -72.82
C PRO A 6 56.53 -24.70 -71.56
N ASN A 7 56.21 -25.94 -71.15
CA ASN A 7 57.03 -27.06 -70.62
C ASN A 7 58.52 -26.86 -70.27
N VAL A 8 58.90 -27.36 -69.08
CA VAL A 8 60.15 -28.09 -68.90
C VAL A 8 59.93 -29.22 -67.86
N LEU A 9 60.10 -30.46 -68.32
CA LEU A 9 60.28 -31.70 -67.58
C LEU A 9 61.63 -31.68 -66.84
N TYR A 10 61.63 -32.06 -65.56
CA TYR A 10 62.84 -32.62 -64.99
C TYR A 10 62.48 -33.88 -64.12
N SER A 11 62.99 -35.00 -64.62
CA SER A 11 63.17 -36.28 -63.97
C SER A 11 64.13 -36.15 -62.79
N ASN A 12 63.76 -36.69 -61.64
CA ASN A 12 64.79 -37.11 -60.74
C ASN A 12 64.42 -38.33 -59.87
N LYS A 13 65.25 -39.24 -59.96
CA LYS A 13 65.52 -40.54 -59.41
C LYS A 13 65.11 -40.69 -57.95
N ILE A 14 64.31 -41.72 -57.67
CA ILE A 14 64.05 -42.27 -56.33
C ILE A 14 65.31 -42.94 -55.85
N LYS A 15 65.92 -42.51 -54.78
CA LYS A 15 66.85 -43.25 -53.99
C LYS A 15 66.07 -44.00 -52.88
N GLN A 16 65.99 -45.31 -53.00
CA GLN A 16 65.62 -46.22 -51.92
C GLN A 16 66.63 -46.17 -50.79
N GLN A 17 66.25 -45.64 -49.66
CA GLN A 17 66.99 -45.69 -48.41
C GLN A 17 66.36 -46.80 -47.56
N TYR A 18 67.09 -47.91 -47.41
CA TYR A 18 66.73 -48.98 -46.52
C TYR A 18 66.98 -48.57 -45.08
N PHE A 19 65.94 -48.53 -44.25
CA PHE A 19 66.02 -48.38 -42.82
C PHE A 19 66.27 -49.70 -42.18
N PRO A 20 67.17 -49.84 -41.21
CA PRO A 20 67.43 -51.10 -40.52
C PRO A 20 66.25 -51.50 -39.64
N LEU A 21 66.00 -52.81 -39.61
CA LEU A 21 64.90 -53.53 -38.97
C LEU A 21 64.71 -53.11 -37.46
N SER A 22 65.78 -52.69 -36.80
CA SER A 22 65.79 -52.20 -35.40
C SER A 22 65.00 -50.93 -35.14
N THR A 23 64.90 -50.09 -36.13
CA THR A 23 64.16 -48.77 -36.02
C THR A 23 62.64 -48.95 -36.18
N ILE A 24 62.21 -50.01 -36.91
CA ILE A 24 60.77 -50.30 -37.07
C ILE A 24 60.21 -50.91 -35.80
N ILE A 25 61.00 -51.74 -35.05
CA ILE A 25 60.57 -52.38 -33.77
C ILE A 25 60.47 -51.26 -32.67
N LEU A 26 61.32 -50.29 -32.67
CA LEU A 26 61.30 -49.26 -31.66
C LEU A 26 60.10 -48.31 -31.87
N ILE A 27 59.73 -48.00 -33.11
CA ILE A 27 58.56 -47.14 -33.46
C ILE A 27 57.25 -47.91 -33.09
N SER A 28 57.21 -49.24 -33.30
CA SER A 28 56.02 -49.99 -32.92
C SER A 28 55.82 -50.05 -31.41
N TYR A 29 56.90 -50.10 -30.63
CA TYR A 29 56.79 -50.11 -29.17
C TYR A 29 56.39 -48.76 -28.58
N VAL A 30 56.87 -47.67 -29.16
CA VAL A 30 56.50 -46.28 -28.73
C VAL A 30 55.04 -45.93 -29.12
N THR A 31 54.56 -46.41 -30.33
CA THR A 31 53.14 -46.22 -30.68
C THR A 31 52.21 -47.10 -29.89
N GLY A 32 52.62 -48.32 -29.47
CA GLY A 32 51.86 -49.21 -28.57
C GLY A 32 51.69 -48.63 -27.16
N ILE A 33 52.70 -48.00 -26.60
CA ILE A 33 52.66 -47.31 -25.29
C ILE A 33 51.80 -46.02 -25.35
N PHE A 34 51.79 -45.29 -26.47
CA PHE A 34 50.96 -44.10 -26.64
C PHE A 34 49.47 -44.40 -26.82
N LEU A 35 49.11 -45.61 -27.38
CA LEU A 35 47.73 -46.06 -27.49
C LEU A 35 47.17 -46.61 -26.15
N LEU A 36 48.00 -47.13 -25.30
CA LEU A 36 47.58 -47.59 -23.94
C LEU A 36 47.45 -46.47 -22.92
N CYS A 37 48.03 -45.26 -23.20
CA CYS A 37 47.91 -44.10 -22.33
C CYS A 37 46.72 -43.17 -22.68
N SER A 38 46.06 -43.40 -23.86
CA SER A 38 44.93 -42.56 -24.26
C SER A 38 43.57 -43.02 -23.69
N GLU A 39 43.47 -44.19 -23.09
CA GLU A 39 42.23 -44.65 -22.43
C GLU A 39 42.14 -44.24 -20.95
N CYS A 40 43.18 -43.64 -20.37
CA CYS A 40 43.22 -43.32 -18.95
C CYS A 40 42.93 -41.82 -18.61
N LEU A 41 42.53 -40.99 -19.55
CA LEU A 41 42.34 -39.53 -19.35
C LEU A 41 40.95 -38.96 -19.67
N ALA A 42 39.90 -39.79 -19.64
CA ALA A 42 38.54 -39.32 -19.76
C ALA A 42 37.63 -39.75 -18.59
N GLN A 43 38.17 -39.76 -17.36
CA GLN A 43 37.33 -39.76 -16.18
C GLN A 43 37.17 -38.28 -15.79
N GLU A 44 36.26 -37.56 -16.44
CA GLU A 44 35.76 -36.30 -15.94
C GLU A 44 35.22 -36.54 -14.53
N ARG A 45 36.05 -36.33 -13.52
CA ARG A 45 35.60 -36.08 -12.18
C ARG A 45 34.89 -34.72 -12.23
N GLY A 46 33.69 -34.72 -12.75
CA GLY A 46 32.81 -33.59 -12.66
C GLY A 46 32.63 -33.28 -11.17
N PHE A 47 33.32 -32.20 -10.70
CA PHE A 47 33.07 -31.70 -9.36
C PHE A 47 31.57 -31.41 -9.26
N ALA A 48 30.90 -32.15 -8.37
CA ALA A 48 29.50 -31.93 -8.11
C ALA A 48 29.31 -30.51 -7.60
N ALA A 49 28.54 -29.69 -8.29
CA ALA A 49 28.32 -28.31 -7.90
C ALA A 49 27.53 -28.26 -6.59
N PRO A 50 28.01 -27.49 -5.55
CA PRO A 50 27.26 -27.34 -4.32
C PRO A 50 26.00 -26.53 -4.56
N VAL A 51 24.84 -27.05 -4.13
CA VAL A 51 23.54 -26.42 -4.32
C VAL A 51 22.70 -26.46 -3.04
N THR A 52 21.85 -25.49 -2.87
CA THR A 52 20.79 -25.51 -1.86
C THR A 52 19.45 -25.77 -2.55
N VAL A 53 18.66 -26.67 -1.99
CA VAL A 53 17.38 -27.07 -2.55
C VAL A 53 16.21 -26.69 -1.66
N SER A 54 15.03 -26.62 -2.26
CA SER A 54 13.75 -26.54 -1.56
C SER A 54 12.78 -27.53 -2.17
N ARG A 55 11.77 -27.94 -1.42
CA ARG A 55 10.73 -28.84 -1.93
C ARG A 55 9.68 -28.07 -2.73
N ILE A 56 9.21 -28.70 -3.78
CA ILE A 56 8.00 -28.27 -4.50
C ILE A 56 6.81 -28.61 -3.61
N VAL A 57 5.97 -27.60 -3.31
CA VAL A 57 4.76 -27.76 -2.50
C VAL A 57 3.53 -27.55 -3.37
N GLN A 58 2.44 -28.21 -3.01
CA GLN A 58 1.12 -27.94 -3.55
C GLN A 58 0.31 -27.24 -2.48
N MET A 59 -0.21 -26.08 -2.78
CA MET A 59 -1.05 -25.31 -1.87
C MET A 59 -2.18 -24.62 -2.62
N ASP A 60 -3.27 -24.38 -1.91
CA ASP A 60 -4.37 -23.60 -2.45
C ASP A 60 -4.05 -22.12 -2.32
N VAL A 61 -3.94 -21.43 -3.45
CA VAL A 61 -3.67 -19.99 -3.53
C VAL A 61 -4.88 -19.27 -4.11
N SER A 62 -5.18 -18.12 -3.56
CA SER A 62 -6.24 -17.26 -4.07
C SER A 62 -5.72 -16.46 -5.26
N GLN A 63 -6.50 -16.39 -6.33
CA GLN A 63 -6.17 -15.56 -7.48
C GLN A 63 -6.41 -14.08 -7.13
N PRO A 64 -5.45 -13.17 -7.35
CA PRO A 64 -5.66 -11.75 -7.10
C PRO A 64 -6.72 -11.18 -8.06
N VAL A 65 -7.70 -10.48 -7.50
CA VAL A 65 -8.75 -9.80 -8.25
C VAL A 65 -8.53 -8.30 -8.17
N LYS A 66 -8.42 -7.65 -9.33
CA LYS A 66 -8.30 -6.20 -9.44
C LYS A 66 -9.66 -5.56 -9.59
N MET A 67 -9.92 -4.51 -8.85
CA MET A 67 -11.15 -3.74 -8.88
C MET A 67 -10.85 -2.25 -8.88
N VAL A 68 -11.66 -1.51 -9.60
CA VAL A 68 -11.54 -0.06 -9.71
C VAL A 68 -12.12 0.62 -8.49
N GLY A 69 -11.44 1.65 -8.00
CA GLY A 69 -11.87 2.48 -6.89
C GLY A 69 -11.70 3.97 -7.15
N THR A 70 -12.28 4.75 -6.26
CA THR A 70 -12.16 6.22 -6.25
C THR A 70 -11.73 6.67 -4.87
N VAL A 71 -10.80 7.63 -4.83
CA VAL A 71 -10.29 8.22 -3.59
C VAL A 71 -11.29 9.22 -3.03
N PHE A 72 -11.49 9.16 -1.72
CA PHE A 72 -12.24 10.13 -0.92
C PHE A 72 -11.38 10.61 0.25
N PRO A 73 -11.62 11.82 0.76
CA PRO A 73 -10.95 12.29 1.97
C PRO A 73 -11.36 11.45 3.18
N LEU A 74 -10.54 11.41 4.22
CA LEU A 74 -10.91 10.75 5.47
C LEU A 74 -12.12 11.43 6.09
N ARG A 75 -12.09 12.76 6.17
CA ARG A 75 -13.19 13.63 6.60
C ARG A 75 -13.36 14.78 5.62
N GLU A 76 -14.59 15.20 5.44
CA GLU A 76 -14.99 16.36 4.68
C GLU A 76 -16.04 17.08 5.49
N SER A 77 -15.90 18.39 5.63
CA SER A 77 -16.86 19.23 6.35
C SER A 77 -17.02 20.58 5.69
N ILE A 78 -18.26 21.03 5.64
CA ILE A 78 -18.60 22.43 5.38
C ILE A 78 -18.80 23.08 6.74
N VAL A 79 -17.88 23.96 7.11
CA VAL A 79 -17.97 24.73 8.34
C VAL A 79 -18.97 25.86 8.11
N ALA A 80 -19.99 25.94 8.97
CA ALA A 80 -21.03 26.96 8.92
C ALA A 80 -20.99 27.83 10.18
N CYS A 81 -21.50 29.07 10.09
CA CYS A 81 -21.63 29.90 11.26
C CYS A 81 -22.83 29.50 12.14
N GLU A 82 -22.65 29.59 13.45
CA GLU A 82 -23.70 29.23 14.43
C GLU A 82 -24.53 30.42 14.88
N VAL A 83 -24.02 31.63 14.65
CA VAL A 83 -24.67 32.88 14.99
C VAL A 83 -24.56 33.88 13.84
N GLU A 84 -25.51 34.77 13.71
CA GLU A 84 -25.49 35.84 12.71
C GLU A 84 -24.49 36.92 13.04
N GLY A 85 -23.90 37.57 12.03
CA GLY A 85 -23.01 38.69 12.22
C GLY A 85 -22.19 39.09 11.01
N LEU A 86 -21.55 40.27 11.12
CA LEU A 86 -20.65 40.80 10.10
C LEU A 86 -19.27 40.16 10.26
N VAL A 87 -18.70 39.61 9.17
CA VAL A 87 -17.33 39.08 9.13
C VAL A 87 -16.34 40.23 9.23
N VAL A 88 -15.51 40.23 10.27
CA VAL A 88 -14.48 41.27 10.52
C VAL A 88 -13.08 40.75 10.26
N GLU A 89 -12.88 39.41 10.30
CA GLU A 89 -11.59 38.78 10.06
C GLU A 89 -11.83 37.45 9.33
N PHE A 90 -11.05 37.20 8.26
CA PHE A 90 -11.06 35.96 7.47
C PHE A 90 -9.64 35.66 7.00
N PRO A 91 -8.80 35.04 7.87
CA PRO A 91 -7.35 34.90 7.65
C PRO A 91 -6.95 33.70 6.77
N VAL A 92 -7.88 32.87 6.29
CA VAL A 92 -7.62 31.66 5.55
C VAL A 92 -7.98 31.79 4.08
N LYS A 93 -7.28 31.01 3.24
CA LYS A 93 -7.52 30.96 1.79
C LYS A 93 -7.64 29.53 1.29
N ARG A 94 -8.24 29.38 0.12
CA ARG A 94 -8.30 28.10 -0.59
C ARG A 94 -6.90 27.50 -0.78
N GLY A 95 -6.72 26.24 -0.41
CA GLY A 95 -5.46 25.53 -0.44
C GLY A 95 -4.66 25.59 0.86
N ASP A 96 -4.99 26.49 1.80
CA ASP A 96 -4.30 26.56 3.07
C ASP A 96 -4.52 25.32 3.92
N TYR A 97 -3.47 24.89 4.61
CA TYR A 97 -3.56 23.88 5.65
C TYR A 97 -3.87 24.55 6.99
N VAL A 98 -4.90 24.08 7.67
CA VAL A 98 -5.33 24.60 8.97
C VAL A 98 -5.33 23.49 10.01
N LYS A 99 -5.03 23.86 11.26
CA LYS A 99 -5.06 22.94 12.40
C LYS A 99 -6.39 23.01 13.12
N ASN A 100 -6.76 21.93 13.80
CA ASN A 100 -7.91 21.90 14.69
C ASN A 100 -7.89 23.07 15.67
N GLY A 101 -9.01 23.78 15.80
CA GLY A 101 -9.14 24.97 16.62
C GLY A 101 -8.56 26.26 16.01
N GLN A 102 -7.89 26.21 14.85
CA GLN A 102 -7.41 27.40 14.16
C GLN A 102 -8.58 28.27 13.70
N VAL A 103 -8.45 29.58 13.89
CA VAL A 103 -9.49 30.55 13.50
C VAL A 103 -9.62 30.59 11.98
N LEU A 104 -10.85 30.41 11.50
CA LEU A 104 -11.25 30.49 10.09
C LEU A 104 -11.91 31.85 9.80
N ALA A 105 -12.78 32.30 10.69
CA ALA A 105 -13.44 33.60 10.58
C ALA A 105 -13.77 34.16 11.96
N LYS A 106 -13.86 35.49 12.07
CA LYS A 106 -14.41 36.13 13.23
C LYS A 106 -15.56 37.07 12.83
N LEU A 107 -16.64 36.99 13.58
CA LEU A 107 -17.78 37.87 13.48
C LEU A 107 -17.63 39.03 14.46
N ARG A 108 -18.32 40.15 14.19
CA ARG A 108 -18.32 41.33 15.04
C ARG A 108 -19.04 41.05 16.35
N THR A 109 -18.33 41.15 17.49
CA THR A 109 -18.85 40.88 18.83
C THR A 109 -19.38 42.11 19.58
N LYS A 110 -19.14 43.32 19.08
CA LYS A 110 -19.36 44.57 19.81
C LYS A 110 -20.75 44.71 20.42
N THR A 111 -21.80 44.34 19.71
CA THR A 111 -23.19 44.41 20.19
C THR A 111 -23.40 43.38 21.33
N LEU A 112 -22.92 42.16 21.17
CA LEU A 112 -23.00 41.10 22.19
C LEU A 112 -22.21 41.46 23.46
N GLU A 113 -21.04 42.08 23.33
CA GLU A 113 -20.23 42.58 24.45
C GLU A 113 -20.99 43.64 25.29
N ILE A 114 -21.72 44.56 24.61
CA ILE A 114 -22.56 45.56 25.29
C ILE A 114 -23.71 44.85 26.00
N GLN A 115 -24.38 43.90 25.36
CA GLN A 115 -25.45 43.12 25.98
C GLN A 115 -24.95 42.32 27.19
N LEU A 116 -23.75 41.70 27.07
CA LEU A 116 -23.10 40.95 28.16
C LEU A 116 -22.85 41.86 29.37
N LYS A 117 -22.36 43.07 29.14
CA LYS A 117 -22.15 44.06 30.23
C LYS A 117 -23.45 44.39 30.95
N GLY A 118 -24.56 44.55 30.23
CA GLY A 118 -25.89 44.76 30.81
C GLY A 118 -26.36 43.54 31.64
N ALA A 119 -26.29 42.35 31.03
CA ALA A 119 -26.68 41.10 31.70
C ALA A 119 -25.84 40.81 32.98
N LYS A 120 -24.54 41.11 32.96
CA LYS A 120 -23.69 41.01 34.16
C LYS A 120 -24.10 41.99 35.27
N ALA A 121 -24.56 43.20 34.95
CA ALA A 121 -25.10 44.14 35.93
C ALA A 121 -26.41 43.65 36.54
N ASP A 122 -27.32 43.10 35.69
CA ASP A 122 -28.59 42.51 36.17
C ASP A 122 -28.33 41.29 37.08
N LYS A 123 -27.39 40.40 36.72
CA LYS A 123 -26.96 39.26 37.56
C LYS A 123 -26.40 39.76 38.91
N HIS A 124 -25.56 40.80 38.89
CA HIS A 124 -24.99 41.36 40.11
C HIS A 124 -26.06 41.93 41.02
N LEU A 125 -27.07 42.63 40.50
CA LEU A 125 -28.21 43.09 41.25
C LEU A 125 -28.99 41.93 41.88
N ALA A 126 -29.34 40.94 41.09
CA ALA A 126 -30.06 39.75 41.56
C ALA A 126 -29.29 39.00 42.68
N LEU A 127 -27.97 38.92 42.58
CA LEU A 127 -27.11 38.30 43.62
C LEU A 127 -27.15 39.09 44.93
N ILE A 128 -27.17 40.44 44.87
CA ILE A 128 -27.30 41.29 46.07
C ILE A 128 -28.68 41.11 46.70
N GLU A 129 -29.74 41.08 45.89
CA GLU A 129 -31.12 40.85 46.37
C GLU A 129 -31.26 39.46 47.05
N TYR A 130 -30.74 38.41 46.40
CA TYR A 130 -30.72 37.05 46.96
C TYR A 130 -29.94 36.99 48.29
N LYS A 131 -28.77 37.60 48.41
CA LYS A 131 -28.00 37.63 49.66
C LYS A 131 -28.77 38.32 50.79
N ARG A 132 -29.41 39.45 50.51
CA ARG A 132 -30.26 40.16 51.48
C ARG A 132 -31.47 39.30 51.90
N ALA A 133 -32.14 38.67 50.95
CA ALA A 133 -33.25 37.76 51.22
C ALA A 133 -32.79 36.60 52.09
N LYS A 134 -31.63 36.04 51.84
CA LYS A 134 -31.05 34.94 52.64
C LYS A 134 -30.79 35.38 54.09
N GLU A 135 -30.23 36.57 54.33
CA GLU A 135 -30.02 37.14 55.66
C GLU A 135 -31.36 37.34 56.39
N LEU A 136 -32.42 37.84 55.68
CA LEU A 136 -33.77 37.99 56.25
C LEU A 136 -34.43 36.66 56.56
N TYR A 137 -34.23 35.63 55.76
CA TYR A 137 -34.74 34.32 56.01
C TYR A 137 -34.04 33.65 57.22
N GLU A 138 -32.73 33.80 57.35
CA GLU A 138 -31.98 33.35 58.52
C GLU A 138 -32.42 34.05 59.81
N GLY A 139 -32.92 35.31 59.69
CA GLY A 139 -33.56 36.07 60.76
C GLY A 139 -35.09 35.82 60.93
N GLU A 140 -35.65 34.83 60.23
CA GLU A 140 -37.08 34.44 60.23
C GLU A 140 -38.02 35.60 59.79
N ALA A 141 -37.50 36.57 59.01
CA ALA A 141 -38.27 37.74 58.58
C ALA A 141 -39.03 37.53 57.24
N ILE A 142 -38.68 36.53 56.48
CA ILE A 142 -39.36 36.15 55.23
C ILE A 142 -39.58 34.61 55.16
N SER A 143 -40.53 34.22 54.30
CA SER A 143 -40.86 32.82 54.09
C SER A 143 -39.82 32.13 53.17
N HIS A 144 -39.76 30.80 53.19
CA HIS A 144 -38.94 30.02 52.27
C HIS A 144 -39.34 30.28 50.80
N SER A 145 -40.63 30.39 50.54
CA SER A 145 -41.14 30.71 49.19
C SER A 145 -40.63 32.02 48.64
N GLU A 146 -40.50 33.04 49.49
CA GLU A 146 -39.95 34.35 49.09
C GLU A 146 -38.43 34.26 48.81
N LEU A 147 -37.70 33.47 49.62
CA LEU A 147 -36.27 33.17 49.31
C LEU A 147 -36.10 32.44 48.01
N ASP A 148 -36.93 31.44 47.70
CA ASP A 148 -36.90 30.68 46.42
C ASP A 148 -37.17 31.56 45.20
N GLU A 149 -38.01 32.62 45.34
CA GLU A 149 -38.22 33.59 44.27
C GLU A 149 -36.94 34.39 43.92
N PHE A 150 -36.17 34.84 44.92
CA PHE A 150 -34.90 35.53 44.71
C PHE A 150 -33.82 34.62 44.15
N GLU A 151 -33.78 33.36 44.62
CA GLU A 151 -32.88 32.33 44.09
C GLU A 151 -33.18 32.06 42.61
N THR A 152 -34.46 31.84 42.29
CA THR A 152 -34.90 31.62 40.89
C THR A 152 -34.55 32.78 39.96
N LYS A 153 -34.71 34.01 40.45
CA LYS A 153 -34.35 35.23 39.75
C LYS A 153 -32.84 35.28 39.47
N LEU A 154 -31.99 34.93 40.46
CA LEU A 154 -30.56 34.89 40.31
C LEU A 154 -30.16 33.84 39.24
N VAL A 155 -30.68 32.63 39.32
CA VAL A 155 -30.43 31.55 38.35
C VAL A 155 -30.84 31.96 36.93
N ALA A 156 -31.97 32.66 36.77
CA ALA A 156 -32.42 33.17 35.47
C ALA A 156 -31.45 34.21 34.87
N GLN A 157 -30.87 35.11 35.69
CA GLN A 157 -29.89 36.07 35.21
C GLN A 157 -28.53 35.42 34.93
N GLU A 158 -28.15 34.39 35.67
CA GLU A 158 -26.96 33.58 35.38
C GLU A 158 -27.05 32.87 34.02
N ALA A 159 -28.16 32.22 33.74
CA ALA A 159 -28.42 31.59 32.45
C ALA A 159 -28.41 32.60 31.29
N LYS A 160 -28.89 33.82 31.49
CA LYS A 160 -28.84 34.90 30.50
C LYS A 160 -27.40 35.34 30.18
N VAL A 161 -26.54 35.47 31.20
CA VAL A 161 -25.11 35.78 31.01
C VAL A 161 -24.44 34.67 30.22
N GLU A 162 -24.63 33.41 30.63
CA GLU A 162 -24.05 32.25 29.97
C GLU A 162 -24.45 32.14 28.49
N ALA A 163 -25.73 32.38 28.18
CA ALA A 163 -26.22 32.34 26.80
C ALA A 163 -25.55 33.41 25.90
N ILE A 164 -25.28 34.64 26.45
CA ILE A 164 -24.59 35.68 25.67
C ILE A 164 -23.09 35.33 25.53
N GLU A 165 -22.44 34.79 26.57
CA GLU A 165 -21.05 34.37 26.52
C GLU A 165 -20.85 33.23 25.50
N ASP A 166 -21.77 32.28 25.44
CA ASP A 166 -21.78 31.22 24.43
C ASP A 166 -21.91 31.79 23.01
N ASN A 167 -22.81 32.75 22.80
CA ASN A 167 -22.96 33.42 21.50
C ASN A 167 -21.70 34.22 21.11
N ILE A 168 -21.01 34.83 22.05
CA ILE A 168 -19.72 35.51 21.79
C ILE A 168 -18.66 34.46 21.39
N GLY A 169 -18.61 33.35 22.07
CA GLY A 169 -17.72 32.21 21.71
C GLY A 169 -17.94 31.75 20.28
N LYS A 170 -19.21 31.59 19.88
CA LYS A 170 -19.62 31.20 18.53
C LYS A 170 -19.31 32.20 17.44
N CYS A 171 -19.03 33.46 17.79
CA CYS A 171 -18.54 34.46 16.84
C CYS A 171 -17.12 34.18 16.34
N THR A 172 -16.36 33.29 16.99
CA THR A 172 -15.05 32.84 16.54
C THR A 172 -15.22 31.46 15.91
N ILE A 173 -15.23 31.42 14.60
CA ILE A 173 -15.42 30.20 13.82
C ILE A 173 -14.07 29.53 13.66
N THR A 174 -13.93 28.25 14.08
CA THR A 174 -12.67 27.51 14.09
C THR A 174 -12.76 26.23 13.28
N ALA A 175 -11.59 25.72 12.87
CA ALA A 175 -11.48 24.45 12.16
C ALA A 175 -11.81 23.26 13.10
N PRO A 176 -12.73 22.35 12.72
CA PRO A 176 -13.12 21.20 13.55
C PRO A 176 -12.10 20.06 13.55
N PHE A 177 -11.14 20.05 12.62
CA PHE A 177 -10.05 19.07 12.49
C PHE A 177 -8.91 19.64 11.66
N ASP A 178 -7.77 18.97 11.64
CA ASP A 178 -6.63 19.30 10.78
C ASP A 178 -6.96 19.01 9.33
N GLY A 179 -6.70 19.94 8.40
CA GLY A 179 -7.05 19.73 7.00
C GLY A 179 -6.77 20.92 6.09
N ARG A 180 -7.16 20.78 4.82
CA ARG A 180 -7.02 21.84 3.80
C ARG A 180 -8.34 22.46 3.44
N ILE A 181 -8.32 23.78 3.28
CA ILE A 181 -9.46 24.56 2.77
C ILE A 181 -9.60 24.25 1.27
N THR A 182 -10.81 23.86 0.85
CA THR A 182 -11.12 23.60 -0.56
C THR A 182 -11.93 24.70 -1.20
N GLU A 183 -12.82 25.31 -0.43
CA GLU A 183 -13.67 26.42 -0.90
C GLU A 183 -13.88 27.44 0.21
N GLU A 184 -13.98 28.70 -0.20
CA GLU A 184 -14.33 29.86 0.61
C GLU A 184 -15.74 30.30 0.20
N TYR A 185 -16.62 30.53 1.16
CA TYR A 185 -18.00 30.95 0.91
C TYR A 185 -18.30 32.34 1.44
N THR A 186 -17.32 32.99 2.09
CA THR A 186 -17.48 34.32 2.69
C THR A 186 -16.22 35.14 2.53
N GLU A 187 -16.36 36.46 2.75
CA GLU A 187 -15.29 37.43 2.72
C GLU A 187 -15.47 38.46 3.86
N VAL A 188 -14.39 39.18 4.20
CA VAL A 188 -14.45 40.27 5.16
C VAL A 188 -15.43 41.34 4.68
N GLY A 189 -16.33 41.79 5.57
CA GLY A 189 -17.39 42.77 5.27
C GLY A 189 -18.72 42.16 4.84
N GLN A 190 -18.79 40.84 4.65
CA GLN A 190 -20.04 40.12 4.37
C GLN A 190 -20.83 39.89 5.66
N TRP A 191 -22.16 40.00 5.57
CA TRP A 191 -23.07 39.56 6.63
C TRP A 191 -23.37 38.09 6.46
N LEU A 192 -23.29 37.31 7.55
CA LEU A 192 -23.68 35.90 7.60
C LEU A 192 -24.91 35.73 8.48
N ASP A 193 -25.82 34.89 8.04
CA ASP A 193 -26.96 34.42 8.83
C ASP A 193 -26.61 33.05 9.48
N LYS A 194 -27.33 32.69 10.52
CA LYS A 194 -27.12 31.39 11.20
C LYS A 194 -27.31 30.24 10.21
N GLY A 195 -26.28 29.39 10.06
CA GLY A 195 -26.22 28.26 9.16
C GLY A 195 -25.56 28.54 7.81
N ASP A 196 -25.19 29.81 7.54
CA ASP A 196 -24.42 30.11 6.32
C ASP A 196 -23.06 29.43 6.32
N ARG A 197 -22.65 29.01 5.12
CA ARG A 197 -21.37 28.35 4.90
C ARG A 197 -20.23 29.36 5.01
N VAL A 198 -19.16 28.94 5.65
CA VAL A 198 -17.94 29.77 5.80
C VAL A 198 -16.80 29.20 4.93
N VAL A 199 -16.46 27.95 5.11
CA VAL A 199 -15.45 27.24 4.30
C VAL A 199 -15.84 25.78 4.12
N SER A 200 -15.32 25.15 3.06
CA SER A 200 -15.25 23.70 2.94
C SER A 200 -13.83 23.24 3.20
N MET A 201 -13.66 22.13 3.92
CA MET A 201 -12.33 21.60 4.24
C MET A 201 -12.30 20.07 4.21
N LEU A 202 -11.11 19.52 3.88
CA LEU A 202 -10.84 18.09 3.77
C LEU A 202 -9.68 17.69 4.67
N GLU A 203 -9.79 16.53 5.31
CA GLU A 203 -8.65 15.82 5.91
C GLU A 203 -8.08 14.84 4.90
N MET A 204 -6.77 15.00 4.57
CA MET A 204 -6.10 14.23 3.54
C MET A 204 -4.85 13.46 4.02
N ASP A 205 -4.50 13.54 5.31
CA ASP A 205 -3.37 12.78 5.89
C ASP A 205 -3.58 11.27 5.77
N TYR A 206 -4.84 10.87 5.80
CA TYR A 206 -5.34 9.56 5.40
C TYR A 206 -6.43 9.73 4.35
N VAL A 207 -6.52 8.76 3.45
CA VAL A 207 -7.58 8.75 2.45
C VAL A 207 -8.37 7.45 2.52
N LYS A 208 -9.63 7.53 2.07
CA LYS A 208 -10.50 6.36 1.88
C LYS A 208 -10.63 6.07 0.40
N VAL A 209 -10.38 4.84 0.00
CA VAL A 209 -10.69 4.38 -1.35
C VAL A 209 -11.99 3.60 -1.31
N ARG A 210 -13.00 4.07 -2.03
CA ARG A 210 -14.26 3.35 -2.21
C ARG A 210 -14.16 2.46 -3.43
N VAL A 211 -14.27 1.16 -3.20
CA VAL A 211 -14.25 0.12 -4.24
C VAL A 211 -15.61 -0.56 -4.30
N PRO A 212 -16.31 -0.52 -5.43
CA PRO A 212 -17.55 -1.27 -5.64
C PRO A 212 -17.22 -2.75 -5.89
N VAL A 213 -17.39 -3.59 -4.88
CA VAL A 213 -17.09 -5.03 -4.95
C VAL A 213 -18.33 -5.82 -5.39
N PRO A 214 -18.24 -6.66 -6.44
CA PRO A 214 -19.35 -7.52 -6.86
C PRO A 214 -19.77 -8.53 -5.77
N GLU A 215 -21.08 -8.85 -5.74
CA GLU A 215 -21.69 -9.74 -4.74
C GLU A 215 -20.96 -11.08 -4.58
N LYS A 216 -20.49 -11.67 -5.67
CA LYS A 216 -19.77 -12.96 -5.67
C LYS A 216 -18.47 -12.98 -4.86
N TYR A 217 -17.90 -11.80 -4.56
CA TYR A 217 -16.64 -11.70 -3.84
C TYR A 217 -16.79 -11.17 -2.42
N ILE A 218 -17.93 -10.55 -2.09
CA ILE A 218 -18.09 -9.82 -0.83
C ILE A 218 -17.97 -10.71 0.41
N GLN A 219 -18.40 -11.99 0.30
CA GLN A 219 -18.33 -12.95 1.40
C GLN A 219 -16.88 -13.36 1.75
N ASN A 220 -15.95 -13.15 0.82
CA ASN A 220 -14.53 -13.48 1.00
C ASN A 220 -13.72 -12.31 1.58
N LEU A 221 -14.35 -11.16 1.81
CA LEU A 221 -13.71 -9.96 2.38
C LEU A 221 -14.17 -9.73 3.82
N LYS A 222 -13.23 -9.29 4.65
CA LYS A 222 -13.46 -8.92 6.03
C LYS A 222 -12.86 -7.55 6.32
N VAL A 223 -13.42 -6.87 7.31
CA VAL A 223 -12.80 -5.67 7.87
C VAL A 223 -11.47 -6.06 8.50
N GLY A 224 -10.42 -5.31 8.19
CA GLY A 224 -9.05 -5.59 8.59
C GLY A 224 -8.20 -6.28 7.50
N ASP A 225 -8.81 -6.84 6.44
CA ASP A 225 -8.04 -7.47 5.36
C ASP A 225 -7.13 -6.45 4.67
N GLU A 226 -5.91 -6.88 4.39
CA GLU A 226 -4.93 -6.10 3.66
C GLU A 226 -5.18 -6.17 2.14
N CYS A 227 -4.93 -5.08 1.46
CA CYS A 227 -5.00 -5.00 0.01
C CYS A 227 -3.98 -4.01 -0.53
N LYS A 228 -3.63 -4.17 -1.79
CA LYS A 228 -2.73 -3.24 -2.49
C LYS A 228 -3.54 -2.33 -3.39
N VAL A 229 -3.28 -1.03 -3.27
CA VAL A 229 -3.95 -0.02 -4.09
C VAL A 229 -2.92 0.66 -4.97
N SER A 230 -3.11 0.58 -6.28
CA SER A 230 -2.27 1.24 -7.27
C SER A 230 -2.94 2.49 -7.81
N PHE A 231 -2.10 3.48 -8.11
CA PHE A 231 -2.50 4.79 -8.61
C PHE A 231 -1.88 5.03 -10.00
N PRO A 232 -2.60 4.73 -11.09
CA PRO A 232 -2.08 4.92 -12.46
C PRO A 232 -1.65 6.36 -12.74
N ALA A 233 -2.38 7.35 -12.21
CA ALA A 233 -2.06 8.77 -12.34
C ALA A 233 -0.73 9.18 -11.67
N LEU A 234 -0.21 8.37 -10.75
CA LEU A 234 1.06 8.59 -10.04
C LEU A 234 2.14 7.60 -10.52
N GLY A 235 2.17 7.29 -11.82
CA GLY A 235 3.16 6.39 -12.41
C GLY A 235 3.02 4.93 -11.96
N GLY A 236 1.84 4.52 -11.50
CA GLY A 236 1.60 3.16 -10.98
C GLY A 236 2.08 2.95 -9.54
N MET A 237 2.26 4.04 -8.78
CA MET A 237 2.59 3.95 -7.34
C MET A 237 1.62 3.02 -6.62
N VAL A 238 2.16 2.13 -5.79
CA VAL A 238 1.38 1.18 -4.99
C VAL A 238 1.48 1.55 -3.51
N ARG A 239 0.34 1.51 -2.82
CA ARG A 239 0.24 1.67 -1.37
C ARG A 239 -0.45 0.44 -0.77
N ASP A 240 0.02 0.04 0.38
CA ASP A 240 -0.67 -0.95 1.18
C ASP A 240 -1.81 -0.28 1.95
N GLY A 241 -2.97 -0.92 1.94
CA GLY A 241 -4.16 -0.45 2.62
C GLY A 241 -4.88 -1.58 3.34
N HIS A 242 -5.81 -1.22 4.21
CA HIS A 242 -6.66 -2.19 4.90
C HIS A 242 -8.12 -1.79 4.80
N ILE A 243 -8.99 -2.79 4.75
CA ILE A 243 -10.44 -2.60 4.71
C ILE A 243 -10.91 -2.08 6.07
N ILE A 244 -11.55 -0.91 6.07
CA ILE A 244 -12.11 -0.31 7.30
C ILE A 244 -13.63 -0.49 7.40
N HIS A 245 -14.34 -0.50 6.26
CA HIS A 245 -15.79 -0.67 6.22
C HIS A 245 -16.22 -1.48 5.00
N ILE A 246 -17.20 -2.34 5.22
CA ILE A 246 -17.97 -3.01 4.18
C ILE A 246 -19.43 -2.59 4.38
N VAL A 247 -20.00 -1.85 3.43
CA VAL A 247 -21.40 -1.40 3.53
C VAL A 247 -22.32 -2.58 3.23
N PRO A 248 -23.25 -2.95 4.14
CA PRO A 248 -24.10 -4.13 3.95
C PRO A 248 -25.25 -3.92 2.96
N GLN A 249 -25.29 -2.77 2.29
CA GLN A 249 -26.29 -2.43 1.29
C GLN A 249 -25.65 -2.38 -0.10
N ALA A 250 -26.17 -3.22 -1.00
CA ALA A 250 -25.74 -3.22 -2.39
C ALA A 250 -26.32 -2.04 -3.18
N ASN A 251 -25.53 -1.55 -4.14
CA ASN A 251 -26.07 -0.69 -5.19
C ASN A 251 -26.90 -1.58 -6.15
N ALA A 252 -28.20 -1.36 -6.21
CA ALA A 252 -29.12 -2.18 -7.00
C ALA A 252 -28.80 -2.20 -8.51
N ARG A 253 -28.26 -1.10 -9.07
CA ARG A 253 -27.90 -1.00 -10.50
C ARG A 253 -26.66 -1.81 -10.84
N GLY A 254 -25.64 -1.77 -9.98
CA GLY A 254 -24.34 -2.43 -10.20
C GLY A 254 -24.21 -3.79 -9.55
N ARG A 255 -25.12 -4.18 -8.65
CA ARG A 255 -25.01 -5.36 -7.77
C ARG A 255 -23.64 -5.43 -7.09
N THR A 256 -23.20 -4.28 -6.57
CA THR A 256 -21.92 -4.12 -5.91
C THR A 256 -22.08 -3.56 -4.51
N PHE A 257 -21.24 -4.01 -3.60
CA PHE A 257 -21.17 -3.51 -2.22
C PHE A 257 -20.00 -2.51 -2.10
N PRO A 258 -20.23 -1.30 -1.57
CA PRO A 258 -19.14 -0.37 -1.32
C PRO A 258 -18.22 -0.89 -0.21
N VAL A 259 -16.95 -1.08 -0.55
CA VAL A 259 -15.87 -1.41 0.39
C VAL A 259 -14.96 -0.20 0.51
N TYR A 260 -14.63 0.19 1.74
CA TYR A 260 -13.75 1.32 2.01
C TYR A 260 -12.42 0.84 2.54
N ILE A 261 -11.35 1.26 1.88
CA ILE A 261 -9.97 0.97 2.22
C ILE A 261 -9.34 2.24 2.75
N LYS A 262 -8.64 2.17 3.89
CA LYS A 262 -7.86 3.29 4.42
C LYS A 262 -6.41 3.17 3.97
N LEU A 263 -5.83 4.31 3.54
CA LEU A 263 -4.44 4.44 3.12
C LEU A 263 -3.80 5.62 3.85
N ASP A 264 -2.50 5.51 4.14
CA ASP A 264 -1.67 6.63 4.58
C ASP A 264 -1.35 7.55 3.38
N ASN A 265 -1.42 8.87 3.59
CA ASN A 265 -1.15 9.87 2.57
C ASN A 265 -0.44 11.11 3.16
N LYS A 266 0.44 10.90 4.17
CA LYS A 266 1.19 12.00 4.82
C LYS A 266 2.09 12.77 3.85
N ASP A 267 2.45 12.19 2.72
CA ASP A 267 3.16 12.84 1.62
C ASP A 267 2.25 13.69 0.73
N GLU A 268 0.94 13.68 0.99
CA GLU A 268 -0.10 14.39 0.26
C GLU A 268 -0.10 14.17 -1.28
N MET A 269 0.53 13.10 -1.77
CA MET A 269 0.57 12.82 -3.20
C MET A 269 -0.79 12.40 -3.75
N ILE A 270 -1.58 11.69 -2.95
CA ILE A 270 -2.91 11.20 -3.33
C ILE A 270 -3.92 12.33 -3.13
N LYS A 271 -4.71 12.63 -4.18
CA LYS A 271 -5.75 13.65 -4.13
C LYS A 271 -7.14 13.04 -4.18
N SER A 272 -8.10 13.69 -3.55
CA SER A 272 -9.51 13.30 -3.61
C SER A 272 -10.01 13.27 -5.06
N GLY A 273 -10.82 12.28 -5.41
CA GLY A 273 -11.34 12.08 -6.75
C GLY A 273 -10.43 11.26 -7.67
N MET A 274 -9.18 10.95 -7.28
CA MET A 274 -8.30 10.11 -8.10
C MET A 274 -8.88 8.71 -8.31
N PHE A 275 -8.66 8.20 -9.51
CA PHE A 275 -8.90 6.82 -9.90
C PHE A 275 -7.82 5.91 -9.34
N THR A 276 -8.21 4.69 -8.89
CA THR A 276 -7.31 3.69 -8.35
C THR A 276 -7.70 2.28 -8.78
N GLU A 277 -6.74 1.35 -8.69
CA GLU A 277 -6.98 -0.09 -8.80
C GLU A 277 -6.60 -0.77 -7.49
N ALA A 278 -7.59 -1.34 -6.80
CA ALA A 278 -7.39 -2.15 -5.63
C ALA A 278 -7.25 -3.62 -6.01
N THR A 279 -6.24 -4.30 -5.47
CA THR A 279 -5.98 -5.72 -5.70
C THR A 279 -6.25 -6.48 -4.40
N PHE A 280 -7.19 -7.42 -4.45
CA PHE A 280 -7.60 -8.29 -3.35
C PHE A 280 -7.24 -9.74 -3.65
N GLU A 281 -6.78 -10.48 -2.66
CA GLU A 281 -6.48 -11.91 -2.77
C GLU A 281 -7.74 -12.73 -2.41
N ILE A 282 -8.80 -12.60 -3.21
CA ILE A 282 -10.14 -13.19 -2.96
C ILE A 282 -10.71 -13.99 -4.13
N GLY A 283 -9.92 -14.22 -5.15
CA GLY A 283 -10.34 -15.05 -6.28
C GLY A 283 -10.56 -16.51 -5.88
N PRO A 284 -10.99 -17.36 -6.79
CA PRO A 284 -11.15 -18.77 -6.52
C PRO A 284 -9.82 -19.38 -6.05
N LEU A 285 -9.93 -20.25 -5.04
CA LEU A 285 -8.79 -21.06 -4.61
C LEU A 285 -8.39 -21.99 -5.75
N LEU A 286 -7.15 -21.92 -6.16
CA LEU A 286 -6.56 -22.77 -7.16
C LEU A 286 -5.46 -23.60 -6.49
N SER A 287 -5.56 -24.92 -6.63
CA SER A 287 -4.47 -25.80 -6.19
C SER A 287 -3.28 -25.59 -7.12
N ALA A 288 -2.25 -24.97 -6.61
CA ALA A 288 -1.09 -24.54 -7.38
C ALA A 288 0.18 -25.24 -6.91
N THR A 289 1.00 -25.64 -7.88
CA THR A 289 2.36 -26.13 -7.62
C THR A 289 3.26 -24.92 -7.41
N MET A 290 3.83 -24.79 -6.21
CA MET A 290 4.58 -23.62 -5.77
C MET A 290 6.03 -23.97 -5.46
N ILE A 291 6.94 -23.06 -5.77
CA ILE A 291 8.36 -23.12 -5.41
C ILE A 291 8.81 -21.77 -4.85
N LEU A 292 9.95 -21.75 -4.15
CA LEU A 292 10.59 -20.49 -3.78
C LEU A 292 10.96 -19.68 -5.03
N LYS A 293 10.73 -18.36 -5.01
CA LYS A 293 11.03 -17.44 -6.13
C LYS A 293 12.47 -17.55 -6.62
N ASP A 294 13.42 -17.80 -5.70
CA ASP A 294 14.85 -17.95 -5.99
C ASP A 294 15.15 -19.20 -6.82
N GLY A 295 14.23 -20.17 -6.91
CA GLY A 295 14.36 -21.36 -7.76
C GLY A 295 14.16 -21.08 -9.25
N VAL A 296 13.54 -19.96 -9.63
CA VAL A 296 13.27 -19.62 -11.03
C VAL A 296 14.44 -18.86 -11.63
N ILE A 297 14.94 -19.38 -12.74
CA ILE A 297 16.03 -18.77 -13.52
C ILE A 297 15.45 -18.18 -14.80
N ARG A 298 15.90 -16.96 -15.13
CA ARG A 298 15.53 -16.27 -16.37
C ARG A 298 16.76 -16.12 -17.25
N ARG A 299 16.80 -16.83 -18.38
CA ARG A 299 17.89 -16.73 -19.36
C ARG A 299 17.32 -16.54 -20.75
N GLY A 300 17.76 -15.50 -21.45
CA GLY A 300 17.35 -15.24 -22.82
C GLY A 300 15.83 -15.15 -23.03
N GLY A 301 15.09 -14.62 -22.04
CA GLY A 301 13.63 -14.50 -22.10
C GLY A 301 12.85 -15.79 -21.81
N ARG A 302 13.54 -16.87 -21.42
CA ARG A 302 12.93 -18.14 -21.01
C ARG A 302 13.07 -18.33 -19.51
N GLU A 303 12.02 -18.86 -18.89
CA GLU A 303 12.01 -19.24 -17.48
C GLU A 303 12.22 -20.74 -17.35
N SER A 304 13.12 -21.14 -16.46
CA SER A 304 13.42 -22.54 -16.16
C SER A 304 13.73 -22.73 -14.68
N ILE A 305 13.64 -23.98 -14.23
CA ILE A 305 14.05 -24.44 -12.90
C ILE A 305 15.00 -25.62 -13.05
N PHE A 306 15.79 -25.90 -12.01
CA PHE A 306 16.57 -27.13 -11.95
C PHE A 306 15.98 -28.08 -10.92
N LEU A 307 15.53 -29.27 -11.38
CA LEU A 307 15.11 -30.37 -10.52
C LEU A 307 16.30 -31.27 -10.23
N ILE A 308 16.32 -31.85 -9.04
CA ILE A 308 17.30 -32.89 -8.70
C ILE A 308 16.70 -34.27 -9.00
N VAL A 309 17.31 -34.97 -9.95
CA VAL A 309 16.96 -36.35 -10.31
C VAL A 309 18.25 -37.16 -10.33
N ASP A 310 18.34 -38.21 -9.53
CA ASP A 310 19.49 -39.11 -9.42
C ASP A 310 20.84 -38.38 -9.24
N GLY A 311 20.84 -37.33 -8.39
CA GLY A 311 22.03 -36.52 -8.09
C GLY A 311 22.47 -35.56 -9.21
N LYS A 312 21.63 -35.36 -10.24
CA LYS A 312 21.86 -34.45 -11.36
C LYS A 312 20.83 -33.33 -11.38
N ALA A 313 21.25 -32.13 -11.79
CA ALA A 313 20.37 -31.00 -12.02
C ALA A 313 19.78 -31.06 -13.44
N ILE A 314 18.50 -31.33 -13.54
CA ILE A 314 17.77 -31.39 -14.81
C ILE A 314 17.04 -30.06 -15.00
N GLU A 315 17.35 -29.37 -16.09
CA GLU A 315 16.69 -28.13 -16.46
C GLU A 315 15.29 -28.38 -17.02
N VAL A 316 14.27 -27.77 -16.39
CA VAL A 316 12.88 -27.90 -16.81
C VAL A 316 12.36 -26.50 -17.14
N PRO A 317 11.90 -26.27 -18.39
CA PRO A 317 11.26 -25.01 -18.74
C PRO A 317 9.92 -24.89 -18.02
N VAL A 318 9.65 -23.70 -17.48
CA VAL A 318 8.43 -23.43 -16.74
C VAL A 318 7.79 -22.13 -17.21
N LYS A 319 6.50 -21.97 -16.93
CA LYS A 319 5.82 -20.67 -16.93
C LYS A 319 5.48 -20.32 -15.51
N THR A 320 5.83 -19.11 -15.09
CA THR A 320 5.45 -18.62 -13.76
C THR A 320 4.03 -18.09 -13.77
N GLY A 321 3.33 -18.21 -12.64
CA GLY A 321 1.96 -17.75 -12.42
C GLY A 321 1.83 -16.85 -11.20
N ILE A 322 0.89 -17.20 -10.32
CA ILE A 322 0.57 -16.43 -9.10
C ILE A 322 1.76 -16.43 -8.14
N ALA A 323 2.12 -15.26 -7.63
CA ALA A 323 3.10 -15.11 -6.56
C ALA A 323 2.38 -14.97 -5.21
N HIS A 324 2.78 -15.78 -4.22
CA HIS A 324 2.27 -15.70 -2.86
C HIS A 324 3.44 -15.70 -1.87
N LYS A 325 3.60 -14.61 -1.10
CA LYS A 325 4.76 -14.40 -0.21
C LYS A 325 6.10 -14.64 -0.95
N ASN A 326 6.92 -15.59 -0.46
CA ASN A 326 8.19 -15.98 -1.08
C ASN A 326 8.05 -17.04 -2.16
N LEU A 327 6.85 -17.57 -2.37
CA LEU A 327 6.57 -18.63 -3.33
C LEU A 327 6.06 -18.04 -4.67
N ILE A 328 6.26 -18.84 -5.74
CA ILE A 328 5.72 -18.54 -7.06
C ILE A 328 5.15 -19.81 -7.67
N GLN A 329 3.98 -19.72 -8.27
CA GLN A 329 3.37 -20.80 -9.01
C GLN A 329 4.21 -21.12 -10.25
N ILE A 330 4.43 -22.41 -10.49
CA ILE A 330 5.00 -22.91 -11.73
C ILE A 330 3.99 -23.80 -12.47
N MET A 331 3.96 -23.61 -13.77
CA MET A 331 3.17 -24.43 -14.70
C MET A 331 4.17 -25.28 -15.49
N ALA A 332 4.38 -26.50 -15.05
CA ALA A 332 5.26 -27.50 -15.65
C ALA A 332 4.84 -28.90 -15.21
N ASP A 333 5.31 -29.93 -15.89
CA ASP A 333 5.08 -31.31 -15.50
C ASP A 333 6.06 -31.72 -14.39
N VAL A 334 5.76 -31.29 -13.18
CA VAL A 334 6.54 -31.55 -11.97
C VAL A 334 5.63 -32.03 -10.85
N LYS A 335 6.17 -32.86 -9.94
CA LYS A 335 5.40 -33.44 -8.85
C LYS A 335 5.72 -32.74 -7.52
N PRO A 336 4.72 -32.50 -6.66
CA PRO A 336 4.96 -32.06 -5.29
C PRO A 336 5.92 -33.01 -4.57
N GLY A 337 6.78 -32.44 -3.72
CA GLY A 337 7.80 -33.22 -2.98
C GLY A 337 9.14 -33.35 -3.69
N GLN A 338 9.25 -33.04 -4.97
CA GLN A 338 10.54 -33.02 -5.69
C GLN A 338 11.42 -31.88 -5.19
N ASP A 339 12.74 -32.07 -5.21
CA ASP A 339 13.72 -31.05 -4.82
C ASP A 339 14.04 -30.15 -6.03
N VAL A 340 13.88 -28.85 -5.86
CA VAL A 340 14.26 -27.77 -6.80
C VAL A 340 15.45 -27.00 -6.26
N VAL A 341 16.41 -26.68 -7.10
CA VAL A 341 17.56 -25.87 -6.71
C VAL A 341 17.16 -24.41 -6.56
N VAL A 342 17.44 -23.82 -5.39
CA VAL A 342 17.11 -22.42 -5.06
C VAL A 342 18.35 -21.53 -4.93
N ARG A 343 19.53 -22.11 -4.63
CA ARG A 343 20.80 -21.39 -4.63
C ARG A 343 21.85 -22.21 -5.35
N GLY A 344 22.72 -21.50 -6.09
CA GLY A 344 23.73 -22.13 -6.96
C GLY A 344 23.21 -22.47 -8.36
N ASN A 345 21.92 -22.22 -8.62
CA ASN A 345 21.23 -22.50 -9.88
C ASN A 345 21.75 -21.67 -11.07
N GLU A 346 22.26 -20.46 -10.83
CA GLU A 346 22.71 -19.54 -11.89
C GLU A 346 23.86 -20.08 -12.77
N ARG A 347 24.68 -21.00 -12.22
CA ARG A 347 25.87 -21.55 -12.88
C ARG A 347 25.69 -22.97 -13.36
N LEU A 348 24.54 -23.56 -13.07
CA LEU A 348 24.27 -24.95 -13.46
C LEU A 348 24.04 -25.10 -14.96
N ARG A 349 24.44 -26.24 -15.46
CA ARG A 349 24.11 -26.75 -16.80
C ARG A 349 23.19 -27.96 -16.70
N ASN A 350 22.42 -28.20 -17.75
CA ASN A 350 21.54 -29.35 -17.79
C ASN A 350 22.34 -30.67 -17.62
N ALA A 351 21.80 -31.60 -16.83
CA ALA A 351 22.39 -32.91 -16.48
C ALA A 351 23.71 -32.85 -15.70
N GLN A 352 24.05 -31.70 -15.08
CA GLN A 352 25.25 -31.53 -14.25
C GLN A 352 25.11 -32.25 -12.91
N ASN A 353 26.15 -32.96 -12.47
CA ASN A 353 26.21 -33.57 -11.13
C ASN A 353 26.21 -32.49 -10.06
N VAL A 354 25.41 -32.63 -9.02
CA VAL A 354 25.27 -31.66 -7.92
C VAL A 354 25.37 -32.36 -6.57
N GLN A 355 25.84 -31.59 -5.58
CA GLN A 355 25.87 -31.98 -4.17
C GLN A 355 24.96 -31.08 -3.39
N ILE A 356 23.96 -31.62 -2.73
CA ILE A 356 23.06 -30.83 -1.86
C ILE A 356 23.82 -30.44 -0.59
N THR A 357 24.04 -29.17 -0.40
CA THR A 357 24.74 -28.60 0.78
C THR A 357 23.79 -28.00 1.82
N GLY A 358 22.54 -27.78 1.45
CA GLY A 358 21.51 -27.26 2.35
C GLY A 358 20.11 -27.44 1.82
N ARG A 359 19.14 -27.36 2.71
CA ARG A 359 17.70 -27.35 2.40
C ARG A 359 17.05 -26.13 3.01
N ILE A 360 16.15 -25.47 2.26
CA ILE A 360 15.32 -24.38 2.71
C ILE A 360 13.88 -24.86 2.69
N ASP A 361 13.19 -24.67 3.83
CA ASP A 361 11.77 -24.99 3.92
C ASP A 361 10.96 -23.91 3.17
N PRO A 362 10.03 -24.30 2.29
CA PRO A 362 9.16 -23.34 1.60
C PRO A 362 8.20 -22.56 2.52
N ASP A 363 7.97 -23.06 3.75
CA ASP A 363 7.05 -22.44 4.73
C ASP A 363 7.69 -21.36 5.62
N MET A 364 8.98 -21.02 5.40
CA MET A 364 9.67 -19.96 6.14
C MET A 364 9.46 -18.56 5.55
#